data_0b31c78746cdcdffee74d0e7ed7719ca
#
_entry.id   0b31c78746cdcdffee74d0e7ed7719ca
#
_cell.length_a   1.000
_cell.length_b   1.000
_cell.length_c   1.000
_cell.angle_alpha   90.00
_cell.angle_beta   90.00
_cell.angle_gamma   90.00
#
_symmetry.space_group_name_H-M   'P 1'
#
loop_
_entity.id
_entity.type
_entity.pdbx_description
1 polymer ?
#
loop_
_entity_poly.entity_id
_entity_poly.type
_entity_poly.pdbx_seq_one_letter_code
_entity_poly.pdbx_strand_id
1 'polypeptide(L)'
;MLYRISLILLTLTCLFCFSTGSYAQEANVEENDNPVILYSGTPKKYEIGGIKVEGVKNYEDYVLIGLSGLSVGQTIVVPGDDITTAVKRYWRHGLFSDVQIIAEKIVGDKIYLKIILAQRPRIADIRYHGVKKSEREDLEAKLGLVKGSQITPNLIDRAKILIKKHFDEKGFKNAEVTIVERDLADNKDQVDVDVMIDKKEKVKVHKITIDGNTVLSDKKLKRVMKKTNEKNKLVNLFRTKKFIEEKYEEDKQHIIDKYNELGYRDAQIVVDSISPYDDRTVDVYMKIEEGDKYYLRNVTWVGNTIYASDWLNEQLRMKKGDVYNQKLMTERLTGDEDAIGNYYYNKGYVFYNLDPVEVNIDGDSIDLEMRIQEGPQASISKVRINGNDRLYENVVRRELRTKPGDLFSKEALERSYREIAQMGHFNPENIQPDVQPDPTNGTVDINWNLESKANDQVEFSAGWGQTGVIGKLSLKFTNFSMANLFHKSDNYRGFLPQGDGQTLTISGQTNGSYYQSYSVSFFDPWFGGKRPN
;
A
#
# COMPACT_ATOMS: atom_id res chain seq x y z
N MET A 1 -13.74 47.89 101.20
CA MET A 1 -13.16 48.31 99.89
C MET A 1 -12.05 47.37 99.45
N LEU A 2 -11.39 46.69 100.35
CA LEU A 2 -10.29 45.72 100.00
C LEU A 2 -10.76 44.39 99.38
N TYR A 3 -11.98 43.92 99.64
CA TYR A 3 -12.51 42.66 99.13
C TYR A 3 -12.93 42.74 97.65
N ARG A 4 -13.26 43.92 97.13
CA ARG A 4 -13.63 44.12 95.74
C ARG A 4 -12.41 44.22 94.81
N ILE A 5 -11.25 44.65 95.30
CA ILE A 5 -10.01 44.73 94.54
C ILE A 5 -9.37 43.35 94.39
N SER A 6 -9.47 42.50 95.42
CA SER A 6 -8.99 41.10 95.36
C SER A 6 -9.77 40.24 94.36
N LEU A 7 -11.09 40.46 94.19
CA LEU A 7 -11.92 39.71 93.27
C LEU A 7 -11.65 40.12 91.80
N ILE A 8 -11.35 41.40 91.55
CA ILE A 8 -11.00 41.92 90.24
C ILE A 8 -9.60 41.44 89.83
N LEU A 9 -8.66 41.36 90.76
CA LEU A 9 -7.32 40.81 90.45
C LEU A 9 -7.35 39.30 90.20
N LEU A 10 -8.23 38.53 90.89
CA LEU A 10 -8.40 37.09 90.65
C LEU A 10 -9.09 36.79 89.33
N THR A 11 -10.06 37.61 88.89
CA THR A 11 -10.69 37.49 87.61
C THR A 11 -9.76 37.90 86.46
N LEU A 12 -8.86 38.89 86.67
CA LEU A 12 -7.87 39.27 85.63
C LEU A 12 -6.77 38.22 85.48
N THR A 13 -6.36 37.50 86.53
CA THR A 13 -5.41 36.41 86.46
C THR A 13 -6.01 35.14 85.79
N CYS A 14 -7.30 34.86 86.01
CA CYS A 14 -7.98 33.77 85.30
C CYS A 14 -8.22 34.10 83.84
N LEU A 15 -8.39 35.36 83.43
CA LEU A 15 -8.49 35.73 82.02
C LEU A 15 -7.13 35.66 81.28
N PHE A 16 -6.00 35.81 82.01
CA PHE A 16 -4.66 35.70 81.38
C PHE A 16 -4.17 34.25 81.27
N CYS A 17 -4.75 33.28 81.96
CA CYS A 17 -4.41 31.86 81.82
C CYS A 17 -5.19 31.15 80.74
N PHE A 18 -6.19 31.77 80.06
CA PHE A 18 -6.93 31.19 78.96
C PHE A 18 -6.53 31.73 77.56
N SER A 19 -5.48 32.53 77.45
CA SER A 19 -4.92 33.02 76.17
C SER A 19 -3.56 32.41 75.84
N THR A 20 -3.27 31.21 76.29
CA THR A 20 -2.29 30.37 75.63
C THR A 20 -2.96 29.82 74.37
N GLY A 21 -2.86 30.61 73.32
CA GLY A 21 -3.23 30.19 72.00
C GLY A 21 -2.53 28.85 71.70
N SER A 22 -3.31 27.90 71.27
CA SER A 22 -2.79 26.77 70.53
C SER A 22 -2.01 27.31 69.31
N TYR A 23 -0.69 27.45 69.46
CA TYR A 23 0.18 27.47 68.35
C TYR A 23 -0.02 26.06 67.72
N ALA A 24 -0.79 25.99 66.68
CA ALA A 24 -0.72 24.85 65.77
C ALA A 24 0.77 24.73 65.44
N GLN A 25 1.35 23.67 65.91
CA GLN A 25 2.67 23.24 65.47
C GLN A 25 2.52 23.02 63.98
N GLU A 26 2.93 24.01 63.18
CA GLU A 26 3.18 23.75 61.74
C GLU A 26 4.13 22.55 61.73
N ALA A 27 3.60 21.43 61.36
CA ALA A 27 4.43 20.26 61.06
C ALA A 27 5.48 20.75 60.08
N ASN A 28 6.74 20.77 60.50
CA ASN A 28 7.85 20.98 59.60
C ASN A 28 7.72 19.93 58.51
N VAL A 29 7.13 20.32 57.38
CA VAL A 29 7.09 19.50 56.19
C VAL A 29 8.54 19.47 55.70
N GLU A 30 9.21 18.37 55.91
CA GLU A 30 10.57 18.18 55.39
C GLU A 30 10.53 18.35 53.89
N GLU A 31 11.08 19.46 53.41
CA GLU A 31 11.32 19.70 52.00
C GLU A 31 12.68 19.09 51.67
N ASN A 32 12.66 18.07 50.82
CA ASN A 32 13.87 17.41 50.35
C ASN A 32 14.10 17.80 48.89
N ASP A 33 15.03 18.70 48.64
CA ASP A 33 15.47 19.07 47.30
C ASP A 33 16.46 18.05 46.76
N ASN A 34 16.23 17.58 45.52
CA ASN A 34 17.00 16.53 44.83
C ASN A 34 17.07 15.17 45.59
N PRO A 35 15.93 14.57 45.90
CA PRO A 35 15.90 13.31 46.63
C PRO A 35 16.55 12.17 45.84
N VAL A 36 17.50 11.44 46.45
CA VAL A 36 18.09 10.24 45.87
C VAL A 36 17.14 9.06 46.12
N ILE A 37 16.48 8.62 45.06
CA ILE A 37 15.60 7.44 45.07
C ILE A 37 16.40 6.22 44.67
N LEU A 38 16.64 5.31 45.61
CA LEU A 38 17.27 4.01 45.32
C LEU A 38 16.18 3.02 44.84
N TYR A 39 16.37 2.44 43.67
CA TYR A 39 15.45 1.41 43.13
C TYR A 39 15.34 0.16 44.00
N SER A 40 16.34 -0.11 44.82
CA SER A 40 16.33 -1.18 45.83
C SER A 40 15.65 -0.75 47.18
N GLY A 41 15.18 0.48 47.26
CA GLY A 41 14.50 1.00 48.44
C GLY A 41 13.07 0.47 48.62
N THR A 42 12.51 0.64 49.82
CA THR A 42 11.12 0.28 50.09
C THR A 42 10.17 1.20 49.31
N PRO A 43 9.25 0.65 48.47
CA PRO A 43 8.30 1.46 47.73
C PRO A 43 7.43 2.32 48.64
N LYS A 44 7.31 3.62 48.32
CA LYS A 44 6.43 4.57 49.03
C LYS A 44 5.39 5.16 48.08
N LYS A 45 4.23 5.47 48.61
CA LYS A 45 3.17 6.14 47.86
C LYS A 45 3.36 7.66 47.95
N TYR A 46 3.27 8.32 46.80
CA TYR A 46 3.32 9.77 46.70
C TYR A 46 2.19 10.27 45.79
N GLU A 47 1.63 11.43 46.11
CA GLU A 47 0.77 12.20 45.21
C GLU A 47 1.64 13.09 44.32
N ILE A 48 1.41 13.11 43.02
CA ILE A 48 2.13 13.99 42.09
C ILE A 48 1.68 15.44 42.35
N GLY A 49 2.54 16.25 42.95
CA GLY A 49 2.30 17.66 43.21
C GLY A 49 2.51 18.57 42.01
N GLY A 50 3.32 18.15 41.04
CA GLY A 50 3.60 18.88 39.81
C GLY A 50 4.48 18.08 38.86
N ILE A 51 4.34 18.36 37.58
CA ILE A 51 5.16 17.76 36.51
C ILE A 51 5.70 18.89 35.65
N LYS A 52 7.01 18.94 35.46
CA LYS A 52 7.72 19.86 34.58
C LYS A 52 8.39 19.09 33.46
N VAL A 53 8.35 19.60 32.22
CA VAL A 53 9.03 18.97 31.08
C VAL A 53 10.14 19.87 30.58
N GLU A 54 11.30 19.30 30.28
CA GLU A 54 12.46 20.01 29.75
C GLU A 54 13.09 19.24 28.58
N GLY A 55 13.85 19.98 27.76
CA GLY A 55 14.67 19.38 26.68
C GLY A 55 14.03 19.37 25.30
N VAL A 56 12.72 19.64 25.16
CA VAL A 56 12.01 19.69 23.89
C VAL A 56 11.32 21.03 23.71
N LYS A 57 11.51 21.69 22.56
CA LYS A 57 10.99 23.04 22.30
C LYS A 57 9.77 23.06 21.35
N ASN A 58 9.50 21.96 20.65
CA ASN A 58 8.51 21.91 19.56
C ASN A 58 7.16 21.30 19.96
N TYR A 59 6.95 21.03 21.23
CA TYR A 59 5.72 20.47 21.78
C TYR A 59 5.32 21.23 23.03
N GLU A 60 4.04 21.41 23.22
CA GLU A 60 3.50 21.99 24.42
C GLU A 60 3.61 21.01 25.61
N ASP A 61 3.95 21.48 26.79
CA ASP A 61 4.19 20.64 27.97
C ASP A 61 3.02 19.71 28.31
N TYR A 62 1.78 20.18 28.15
CA TYR A 62 0.60 19.36 28.44
C TYR A 62 0.47 18.16 27.52
N VAL A 63 0.93 18.26 26.24
CA VAL A 63 0.94 17.15 25.29
C VAL A 63 1.97 16.11 25.73
N LEU A 64 3.17 16.58 26.08
CA LEU A 64 4.25 15.71 26.54
C LEU A 64 3.86 15.00 27.86
N ILE A 65 3.30 15.72 28.81
CA ILE A 65 2.79 15.13 30.05
C ILE A 65 1.72 14.07 29.76
N GLY A 66 0.79 14.37 28.85
CA GLY A 66 -0.24 13.42 28.40
C GLY A 66 0.32 12.12 27.83
N LEU A 67 1.42 12.20 27.06
CA LEU A 67 2.11 11.02 26.53
C LEU A 67 2.68 10.11 27.61
N SER A 68 3.10 10.66 28.77
CA SER A 68 3.59 9.87 29.91
C SER A 68 2.47 9.03 30.54
N GLY A 69 1.24 9.52 30.49
CA GLY A 69 0.09 9.00 31.23
C GLY A 69 0.14 9.27 32.72
N LEU A 70 1.00 10.21 33.16
CA LEU A 70 1.03 10.74 34.50
C LEU A 70 0.19 12.03 34.56
N SER A 71 -0.42 12.31 35.71
CA SER A 71 -1.19 13.54 35.92
C SER A 71 -0.97 14.09 37.32
N VAL A 72 -1.04 15.40 37.44
CA VAL A 72 -0.99 16.07 38.76
C VAL A 72 -2.19 15.62 39.60
N GLY A 73 -1.96 15.31 40.87
CA GLY A 73 -2.96 14.75 41.80
C GLY A 73 -3.05 13.21 41.74
N GLN A 74 -2.40 12.54 40.80
CA GLN A 74 -2.34 11.09 40.74
C GLN A 74 -1.46 10.52 41.84
N THR A 75 -1.90 9.46 42.53
CA THR A 75 -1.07 8.72 43.48
C THR A 75 -0.26 7.67 42.72
N ILE A 76 1.06 7.68 42.91
CA ILE A 76 2.01 6.74 42.32
C ILE A 76 2.84 6.05 43.39
N VAL A 77 3.42 4.91 43.05
CA VAL A 77 4.38 4.20 43.90
C VAL A 77 5.78 4.43 43.38
N VAL A 78 6.70 4.90 44.24
CA VAL A 78 8.09 5.17 43.84
C VAL A 78 9.06 4.54 44.84
N PRO A 79 10.02 3.74 44.39
CA PRO A 79 10.16 3.16 43.06
C PRO A 79 9.01 2.21 42.74
N GLY A 80 8.59 2.16 41.46
CA GLY A 80 7.45 1.33 41.04
C GLY A 80 7.20 1.35 39.54
N ASP A 81 6.13 0.65 39.16
CA ASP A 81 5.81 0.44 37.74
C ASP A 81 5.24 1.67 37.03
N ASP A 82 4.71 2.65 37.78
CA ASP A 82 4.10 3.86 37.22
C ASP A 82 5.13 4.65 36.39
N ILE A 83 6.30 4.90 36.98
CA ILE A 83 7.41 5.61 36.30
C ILE A 83 7.97 4.79 35.15
N THR A 84 8.17 3.49 35.38
CA THR A 84 8.66 2.58 34.31
C THR A 84 7.70 2.55 33.12
N THR A 85 6.39 2.54 33.38
CA THR A 85 5.36 2.56 32.35
C THR A 85 5.34 3.89 31.60
N ALA A 86 5.51 5.03 32.28
CA ALA A 86 5.61 6.33 31.66
C ALA A 86 6.83 6.41 30.71
N VAL A 87 8.00 5.94 31.14
CA VAL A 87 9.20 5.85 30.30
C VAL A 87 8.96 4.95 29.08
N LYS A 88 8.35 3.76 29.29
CA LYS A 88 8.02 2.84 28.17
C LYS A 88 7.03 3.46 27.17
N ARG A 89 6.09 4.32 27.62
CA ARG A 89 5.18 5.04 26.72
C ARG A 89 5.94 6.00 25.82
N TYR A 90 6.84 6.82 26.34
CA TYR A 90 7.69 7.69 25.52
C TYR A 90 8.53 6.92 24.50
N TRP A 91 9.16 5.82 24.91
CA TRP A 91 9.94 4.96 24.00
C TRP A 91 9.08 4.36 22.89
N ARG A 92 7.84 3.98 23.19
CA ARG A 92 6.91 3.41 22.19
C ARG A 92 6.57 4.40 21.08
N HIS A 93 6.52 5.68 21.38
CA HIS A 93 6.30 6.71 20.35
C HIS A 93 7.49 6.88 19.41
N GLY A 94 8.69 6.48 19.81
CA GLY A 94 9.90 6.52 18.98
C GLY A 94 10.43 7.92 18.68
N LEU A 95 9.84 8.97 19.26
CA LEU A 95 10.16 10.39 18.99
C LEU A 95 11.38 10.89 19.75
N PHE A 96 11.78 10.20 20.82
CA PHE A 96 12.81 10.64 21.76
C PHE A 96 14.03 9.72 21.67
N SER A 97 15.21 10.31 21.79
CA SER A 97 16.50 9.60 21.86
C SER A 97 16.89 9.27 23.29
N ASP A 98 16.40 10.07 24.26
CA ASP A 98 16.57 9.82 25.68
C ASP A 98 15.36 10.30 26.46
N VAL A 99 15.04 9.60 27.55
CA VAL A 99 13.92 9.89 28.46
C VAL A 99 14.37 9.66 29.88
N GLN A 100 14.35 10.73 30.66
CA GLN A 100 14.67 10.67 32.08
C GLN A 100 13.51 11.26 32.88
N ILE A 101 13.09 10.60 33.96
CA ILE A 101 12.09 11.11 34.92
C ILE A 101 12.77 11.22 36.27
N ILE A 102 12.92 12.43 36.75
CA ILE A 102 13.66 12.74 37.97
C ILE A 102 12.67 13.27 39.01
N ALA A 103 12.81 12.89 40.27
CA ALA A 103 12.16 13.54 41.36
C ALA A 103 12.91 14.85 41.69
N GLU A 104 12.33 15.99 41.35
CA GLU A 104 12.95 17.31 41.59
C GLU A 104 12.92 17.64 43.06
N LYS A 105 11.78 17.42 43.73
CA LYS A 105 11.65 17.57 45.18
C LYS A 105 10.52 16.71 45.76
N ILE A 106 10.59 16.43 47.04
CA ILE A 106 9.56 15.78 47.84
C ILE A 106 9.18 16.71 49.00
N VAL A 107 7.88 16.98 49.14
CA VAL A 107 7.32 17.81 50.20
C VAL A 107 6.23 17.02 50.90
N GLY A 108 6.52 16.43 52.05
CA GLY A 108 5.64 15.48 52.71
C GLY A 108 5.30 14.26 51.85
N ASP A 109 4.01 14.07 51.53
CA ASP A 109 3.53 12.99 50.69
C ASP A 109 3.43 13.37 49.20
N LYS A 110 3.88 14.59 48.83
CA LYS A 110 3.85 15.05 47.44
C LYS A 110 5.22 14.98 46.79
N ILE A 111 5.25 14.42 45.58
CA ILE A 111 6.43 14.33 44.71
C ILE A 111 6.27 15.27 43.50
N TYR A 112 7.31 16.03 43.22
CA TYR A 112 7.39 16.87 42.02
C TYR A 112 8.32 16.22 41.03
N LEU A 113 7.79 15.94 39.83
CA LEU A 113 8.52 15.22 38.79
C LEU A 113 9.03 16.17 37.73
N LYS A 114 10.25 15.94 37.31
CA LYS A 114 10.88 16.59 36.15
C LYS A 114 11.15 15.55 35.08
N ILE A 115 10.53 15.71 33.91
CA ILE A 115 10.69 14.86 32.75
C ILE A 115 11.66 15.54 31.79
N ILE A 116 12.81 14.93 31.56
CA ILE A 116 13.82 15.42 30.63
C ILE A 116 13.76 14.53 29.37
N LEU A 117 13.48 15.15 28.24
CA LEU A 117 13.34 14.47 26.96
C LEU A 117 14.39 15.00 25.98
N ALA A 118 15.10 14.09 25.32
CA ALA A 118 15.94 14.44 24.18
C ALA A 118 15.23 14.03 22.91
N GLN A 119 14.96 14.99 22.04
CA GLN A 119 14.31 14.74 20.75
C GLN A 119 15.27 14.05 19.79
N ARG A 120 14.76 13.10 18.98
CA ARG A 120 15.57 12.53 17.89
C ARG A 120 15.80 13.57 16.81
N PRO A 121 16.98 13.54 16.17
CA PRO A 121 17.32 14.51 15.12
C PRO A 121 16.43 14.36 13.90
N ARG A 122 16.39 15.40 13.08
CA ARG A 122 15.70 15.44 11.79
C ARG A 122 16.69 15.18 10.66
N ILE A 123 16.19 14.57 9.58
CA ILE A 123 17.00 14.29 8.38
C ILE A 123 17.29 15.61 7.66
N ALA A 124 18.57 15.98 7.55
CA ALA A 124 19.03 17.13 6.79
C ALA A 124 19.22 16.77 5.31
N ASP A 125 19.94 15.70 5.04
CA ASP A 125 20.18 15.19 3.69
C ASP A 125 20.19 13.66 3.68
N ILE A 126 19.91 13.07 2.48
CA ILE A 126 19.92 11.62 2.28
C ILE A 126 20.82 11.33 1.09
N ARG A 127 21.84 10.48 1.32
CA ARG A 127 22.78 10.08 0.27
C ARG A 127 22.72 8.58 0.06
N TYR A 128 22.55 8.18 -1.19
CA TYR A 128 22.52 6.78 -1.60
C TYR A 128 23.83 6.38 -2.26
N HIS A 129 24.42 5.30 -1.77
CA HIS A 129 25.67 4.74 -2.30
C HIS A 129 25.43 3.33 -2.85
N GLY A 130 26.16 2.95 -3.92
CA GLY A 130 26.07 1.63 -4.53
C GLY A 130 24.91 1.42 -5.52
N VAL A 131 24.15 2.47 -5.83
CA VAL A 131 22.98 2.42 -6.75
C VAL A 131 23.13 3.39 -7.93
N LYS A 132 22.45 3.08 -9.02
CA LYS A 132 22.33 3.96 -10.19
C LYS A 132 21.27 5.04 -9.94
N LYS A 133 21.31 6.12 -10.74
CA LYS A 133 20.37 7.24 -10.62
C LYS A 133 18.89 6.80 -10.67
N SER A 134 18.53 5.95 -11.64
CA SER A 134 17.15 5.44 -11.76
C SER A 134 16.72 4.58 -10.58
N GLU A 135 17.65 3.76 -10.04
CA GLU A 135 17.36 2.94 -8.85
C GLU A 135 17.18 3.82 -7.60
N ARG A 136 17.94 4.90 -7.51
CA ARG A 136 17.80 5.90 -6.44
C ARG A 136 16.42 6.56 -6.49
N GLU A 137 15.98 7.02 -7.66
CA GLU A 137 14.66 7.64 -7.87
C GLU A 137 13.52 6.67 -7.47
N ASP A 138 13.63 5.39 -7.86
CA ASP A 138 12.70 4.33 -7.45
C ASP A 138 12.64 4.16 -5.93
N LEU A 139 13.80 4.20 -5.25
CA LEU A 139 13.91 4.04 -3.81
C LEU A 139 13.37 5.26 -3.05
N GLU A 140 13.70 6.47 -3.50
CA GLU A 140 13.20 7.72 -2.91
C GLU A 140 11.67 7.75 -2.87
N ALA A 141 11.00 7.27 -3.92
CA ALA A 141 9.54 7.18 -3.99
C ALA A 141 8.94 6.16 -3.00
N LYS A 142 9.68 5.08 -2.66
CA LYS A 142 9.16 3.95 -1.88
C LYS A 142 9.50 4.01 -0.38
N LEU A 143 10.63 4.62 -0.01
CA LEU A 143 11.18 4.47 1.34
C LEU A 143 10.50 5.36 2.39
N GLY A 144 9.88 6.47 2.00
CA GLY A 144 9.33 7.45 2.93
C GLY A 144 10.39 8.17 3.77
N LEU A 145 11.67 8.08 3.38
CA LEU A 145 12.73 8.90 3.93
C LEU A 145 12.63 10.30 3.30
N VAL A 146 12.22 11.28 4.07
CA VAL A 146 12.00 12.65 3.58
C VAL A 146 12.85 13.62 4.38
N LYS A 147 13.52 14.56 3.70
CA LYS A 147 14.24 15.66 4.36
C LYS A 147 13.31 16.43 5.30
N GLY A 148 13.78 16.74 6.49
CA GLY A 148 13.02 17.41 7.54
C GLY A 148 12.19 16.47 8.41
N SER A 149 11.98 15.22 8.03
CA SER A 149 11.32 14.23 8.90
C SER A 149 12.24 13.79 10.03
N GLN A 150 11.64 13.39 11.14
CA GLN A 150 12.37 12.87 12.29
C GLN A 150 12.86 11.45 12.02
N ILE A 151 14.13 11.16 12.33
CA ILE A 151 14.67 9.83 12.18
C ILE A 151 14.30 8.96 13.38
N THR A 152 13.72 7.78 13.11
CA THR A 152 13.34 6.82 14.14
C THR A 152 13.89 5.44 13.80
N PRO A 153 14.18 4.58 14.79
CA PRO A 153 14.64 3.21 14.53
C PRO A 153 13.69 2.44 13.61
N ASN A 154 12.39 2.61 13.81
CA ASN A 154 11.37 1.97 12.98
C ASN A 154 11.45 2.43 11.52
N LEU A 155 11.68 3.73 11.27
CA LEU A 155 11.85 4.27 9.92
C LEU A 155 13.08 3.68 9.24
N ILE A 156 14.21 3.56 9.97
CA ILE A 156 15.45 2.95 9.47
C ILE A 156 15.25 1.48 9.16
N ASP A 157 14.65 0.71 10.07
CA ASP A 157 14.45 -0.73 9.88
C ASP A 157 13.48 -1.01 8.74
N ARG A 158 12.40 -0.23 8.65
CA ARG A 158 11.47 -0.28 7.51
C ARG A 158 12.18 0.04 6.20
N ALA A 159 13.01 1.08 6.17
CA ALA A 159 13.77 1.44 4.98
C ALA A 159 14.72 0.30 4.57
N LYS A 160 15.45 -0.32 5.52
CA LYS A 160 16.31 -1.48 5.24
C LYS A 160 15.53 -2.64 4.64
N ILE A 161 14.36 -2.97 5.21
CA ILE A 161 13.49 -4.06 4.72
C ILE A 161 13.02 -3.77 3.30
N LEU A 162 12.54 -2.54 3.04
CA LEU A 162 12.04 -2.15 1.71
C LEU A 162 13.14 -2.14 0.65
N ILE A 163 14.35 -1.68 1.01
CA ILE A 163 15.51 -1.71 0.09
C ILE A 163 15.90 -3.15 -0.23
N LYS A 164 16.00 -4.02 0.78
CA LYS A 164 16.30 -5.45 0.57
C LYS A 164 15.26 -6.10 -0.32
N LYS A 165 13.97 -5.89 -0.05
CA LYS A 165 12.86 -6.40 -0.87
C LYS A 165 12.97 -5.92 -2.32
N HIS A 166 13.21 -4.61 -2.53
CA HIS A 166 13.36 -4.04 -3.87
C HIS A 166 14.51 -4.68 -4.67
N PHE A 167 15.63 -4.98 -4.03
CA PHE A 167 16.76 -5.64 -4.71
C PHE A 167 16.55 -7.15 -4.86
N ASP A 168 15.85 -7.82 -3.93
CA ASP A 168 15.45 -9.22 -4.08
C ASP A 168 14.53 -9.41 -5.29
N GLU A 169 13.52 -8.57 -5.47
CA GLU A 169 12.66 -8.52 -6.68
C GLU A 169 13.46 -8.33 -7.99
N LYS A 170 14.64 -7.72 -7.90
CA LYS A 170 15.58 -7.57 -9.03
C LYS A 170 16.59 -8.74 -9.15
N GLY A 171 16.52 -9.71 -8.23
CA GLY A 171 17.37 -10.92 -8.20
C GLY A 171 18.67 -10.77 -7.41
N PHE A 172 18.83 -9.75 -6.59
CA PHE A 172 19.97 -9.54 -5.71
C PHE A 172 19.66 -10.01 -4.28
N LYS A 173 19.42 -11.30 -4.10
CA LYS A 173 18.99 -11.91 -2.83
C LYS A 173 19.97 -11.62 -1.66
N ASN A 174 21.25 -11.52 -1.94
CA ASN A 174 22.29 -11.30 -0.95
C ASN A 174 22.64 -9.82 -0.73
N ALA A 175 21.76 -8.89 -1.13
CA ALA A 175 21.99 -7.47 -0.95
C ALA A 175 22.13 -7.10 0.54
N GLU A 176 23.20 -6.39 0.88
CA GLU A 176 23.44 -5.85 2.20
C GLU A 176 23.12 -4.36 2.23
N VAL A 177 22.41 -3.94 3.26
CA VAL A 177 21.97 -2.55 3.42
C VAL A 177 22.38 -2.05 4.79
N THR A 178 23.19 -1.00 4.80
CA THR A 178 23.60 -0.30 6.03
C THR A 178 23.15 1.15 5.92
N ILE A 179 22.43 1.63 6.92
CA ILE A 179 22.02 3.03 7.04
C ILE A 179 22.76 3.62 8.23
N VAL A 180 23.51 4.67 7.98
CA VAL A 180 24.36 5.35 8.97
C VAL A 180 23.86 6.78 9.13
N GLU A 181 23.63 7.17 10.36
CA GLU A 181 23.36 8.56 10.75
C GLU A 181 24.69 9.26 10.99
N ARG A 182 24.83 10.45 10.44
CA ARG A 182 26.02 11.28 10.62
C ARG A 182 25.60 12.63 11.20
N ASP A 183 26.08 12.90 12.40
CA ASP A 183 25.82 14.18 13.05
C ASP A 183 26.42 15.35 12.27
N LEU A 184 25.70 16.45 12.20
CA LEU A 184 26.17 17.71 11.64
C LEU A 184 26.88 18.51 12.73
N ALA A 185 28.11 18.96 12.46
CA ALA A 185 28.93 19.71 13.42
C ALA A 185 28.26 21.02 13.89
N ASP A 186 27.47 21.64 13.01
CA ASP A 186 26.87 22.95 13.24
C ASP A 186 25.43 22.88 13.79
N ASN A 187 24.79 21.70 13.79
CA ASN A 187 23.41 21.55 14.23
C ASN A 187 23.13 20.14 14.78
N LYS A 188 23.08 20.03 16.10
CA LYS A 188 22.82 18.77 16.82
C LYS A 188 21.39 18.21 16.64
N ASP A 189 20.46 19.04 16.15
CA ASP A 189 19.06 18.64 15.93
C ASP A 189 18.84 18.05 14.53
N GLN A 190 19.91 17.94 13.72
CA GLN A 190 19.86 17.40 12.36
C GLN A 190 20.98 16.41 12.08
N VAL A 191 20.67 15.41 11.25
CA VAL A 191 21.62 14.39 10.80
C VAL A 191 21.54 14.20 9.28
N ASP A 192 22.69 13.90 8.67
CA ASP A 192 22.75 13.35 7.33
C ASP A 192 22.57 11.82 7.42
N VAL A 193 21.83 11.26 6.48
CA VAL A 193 21.58 9.82 6.38
C VAL A 193 22.31 9.26 5.18
N ASP A 194 23.32 8.43 5.41
CA ASP A 194 24.01 7.69 4.36
C ASP A 194 23.43 6.28 4.23
N VAL A 195 22.80 6.00 3.09
CA VAL A 195 22.23 4.70 2.73
C VAL A 195 23.25 3.96 1.87
N MET A 196 23.98 3.03 2.47
CA MET A 196 24.99 2.22 1.80
C MET A 196 24.37 0.90 1.35
N ILE A 197 24.40 0.61 0.06
CA ILE A 197 23.81 -0.59 -0.53
C ILE A 197 24.89 -1.34 -1.30
N ASP A 198 25.24 -2.52 -0.80
CA ASP A 198 26.04 -3.50 -1.53
C ASP A 198 25.10 -4.56 -2.12
N LYS A 199 24.85 -4.45 -3.41
CA LYS A 199 23.90 -5.34 -4.10
C LYS A 199 24.41 -6.78 -4.23
N LYS A 200 25.71 -7.01 -4.09
CA LYS A 200 26.34 -8.28 -4.42
C LYS A 200 26.02 -8.73 -5.86
N GLU A 201 26.21 -9.99 -6.16
CA GLU A 201 25.88 -10.58 -7.45
C GLU A 201 24.43 -11.07 -7.49
N LYS A 202 23.86 -11.11 -8.70
CA LYS A 202 22.53 -11.71 -8.88
C LYS A 202 22.60 -13.22 -8.66
N VAL A 203 21.75 -13.71 -7.78
CA VAL A 203 21.61 -15.14 -7.53
C VAL A 203 20.86 -15.81 -8.70
N LYS A 204 21.37 -16.95 -9.16
CA LYS A 204 20.78 -17.77 -10.24
C LYS A 204 20.47 -19.17 -9.73
N VAL A 205 19.61 -19.87 -10.41
CA VAL A 205 19.31 -21.27 -10.10
C VAL A 205 20.36 -22.17 -10.75
N HIS A 206 21.06 -22.96 -9.93
CA HIS A 206 21.98 -23.98 -10.41
C HIS A 206 21.22 -25.23 -10.84
N LYS A 207 20.42 -25.82 -9.93
CA LYS A 207 19.66 -27.05 -10.18
C LYS A 207 18.30 -26.98 -9.48
N ILE A 208 17.28 -27.59 -10.13
CA ILE A 208 15.97 -27.83 -9.53
C ILE A 208 15.78 -29.34 -9.43
N THR A 209 15.56 -29.85 -8.23
CA THR A 209 15.29 -31.27 -7.97
C THR A 209 13.84 -31.37 -7.47
N ILE A 210 13.08 -32.26 -8.12
CA ILE A 210 11.69 -32.52 -7.78
C ILE A 210 11.54 -34.01 -7.50
N ASP A 211 11.01 -34.34 -6.35
CA ASP A 211 10.78 -35.71 -5.90
C ASP A 211 9.28 -35.94 -5.65
N GLY A 212 8.84 -37.22 -5.72
CA GLY A 212 7.46 -37.61 -5.47
C GLY A 212 6.52 -37.43 -6.65
N ASN A 213 7.00 -36.90 -7.78
CA ASN A 213 6.24 -36.68 -9.00
C ASN A 213 6.25 -37.94 -9.91
N THR A 214 5.22 -38.76 -9.79
CA THR A 214 5.05 -39.99 -10.58
C THR A 214 4.22 -39.77 -11.84
N VAL A 215 3.22 -38.90 -11.79
CA VAL A 215 2.27 -38.58 -12.86
C VAL A 215 2.87 -37.61 -13.88
N LEU A 216 3.58 -36.62 -13.40
CA LEU A 216 4.20 -35.62 -14.22
C LEU A 216 5.73 -35.73 -14.16
N SER A 217 6.38 -35.86 -15.33
CA SER A 217 7.84 -35.89 -15.36
C SER A 217 8.45 -34.53 -14.95
N ASP A 218 9.65 -34.53 -14.36
CA ASP A 218 10.44 -33.33 -14.05
C ASP A 218 10.49 -32.34 -15.19
N LYS A 219 10.66 -32.84 -16.42
CA LYS A 219 10.72 -32.00 -17.62
C LYS A 219 9.42 -31.22 -17.86
N LYS A 220 8.26 -31.84 -17.57
CA LYS A 220 6.96 -31.16 -17.67
C LYS A 220 6.80 -30.13 -16.55
N LEU A 221 7.11 -30.48 -15.32
CA LEU A 221 7.03 -29.58 -14.16
C LEU A 221 7.97 -28.37 -14.32
N LYS A 222 9.24 -28.61 -14.66
CA LYS A 222 10.20 -27.51 -14.94
C LYS A 222 9.78 -26.62 -16.12
N ARG A 223 8.96 -27.12 -17.05
CA ARG A 223 8.40 -26.31 -18.13
C ARG A 223 7.26 -25.41 -17.65
N VAL A 224 6.48 -25.87 -16.68
CA VAL A 224 5.41 -25.11 -16.02
C VAL A 224 6.00 -23.96 -15.20
N MET A 225 7.16 -24.16 -14.57
CA MET A 225 7.93 -23.12 -13.91
C MET A 225 8.50 -22.13 -14.93
N LYS A 226 7.75 -21.09 -15.26
CA LYS A 226 8.11 -20.11 -16.31
C LYS A 226 9.14 -19.08 -15.83
N LYS A 227 9.14 -18.78 -14.54
CA LYS A 227 9.92 -17.70 -13.93
C LYS A 227 11.23 -18.18 -13.31
N THR A 228 11.26 -19.41 -12.79
CA THR A 228 12.41 -20.04 -12.12
C THR A 228 13.04 -21.08 -13.03
N ASN A 229 14.24 -20.81 -13.57
CA ASN A 229 14.87 -21.66 -14.56
C ASN A 229 16.36 -21.93 -14.26
N GLU A 230 16.81 -23.16 -14.49
CA GLU A 230 18.20 -23.58 -14.31
C GLU A 230 19.17 -22.85 -15.25
N LYS A 231 20.35 -22.48 -14.74
CA LYS A 231 21.36 -21.63 -15.40
C LYS A 231 21.91 -22.20 -16.71
N ASN A 232 22.27 -23.43 -16.81
CA ASN A 232 23.11 -23.96 -17.89
C ASN A 232 22.39 -24.81 -18.95
N LYS A 233 21.06 -24.71 -19.08
CA LYS A 233 20.32 -25.46 -20.06
C LYS A 233 20.07 -24.63 -21.33
N LEU A 234 20.42 -25.19 -22.49
CA LEU A 234 20.18 -24.59 -23.83
C LEU A 234 18.71 -24.21 -24.03
N VAL A 235 17.78 -25.01 -23.50
CA VAL A 235 16.33 -24.77 -23.57
C VAL A 235 15.93 -23.45 -22.86
N ASN A 236 16.75 -22.99 -21.91
CA ASN A 236 16.50 -21.78 -21.12
C ASN A 236 17.27 -20.55 -21.64
N LEU A 237 17.77 -20.56 -22.87
CA LEU A 237 18.63 -19.48 -23.40
C LEU A 237 17.98 -18.09 -23.31
N PHE A 238 16.68 -18.01 -23.55
CA PHE A 238 15.90 -16.78 -23.53
C PHE A 238 15.03 -16.59 -22.27
N ARG A 239 15.16 -17.49 -21.26
CA ARG A 239 14.39 -17.43 -20.02
C ARG A 239 15.17 -16.75 -18.91
N THR A 240 14.44 -16.16 -17.95
CA THR A 240 15.02 -15.58 -16.75
C THR A 240 15.67 -16.69 -15.91
N LYS A 241 16.96 -16.53 -15.57
CA LYS A 241 17.75 -17.47 -14.78
C LYS A 241 18.02 -16.97 -13.37
N LYS A 242 17.53 -15.77 -13.03
CA LYS A 242 17.63 -15.18 -11.69
C LYS A 242 16.68 -15.92 -10.76
N PHE A 243 17.12 -16.17 -9.56
CA PHE A 243 16.24 -16.60 -8.49
C PHE A 243 15.57 -15.36 -7.88
N ILE A 244 14.27 -15.33 -7.86
CA ILE A 244 13.42 -14.31 -7.24
C ILE A 244 12.36 -15.08 -6.45
N GLU A 245 12.33 -14.90 -5.13
CA GLU A 245 11.49 -15.72 -4.24
C GLU A 245 10.01 -15.60 -4.56
N GLU A 246 9.49 -14.39 -4.76
CA GLU A 246 8.10 -14.16 -5.17
C GLU A 246 7.74 -14.90 -6.46
N LYS A 247 8.66 -14.92 -7.45
CA LYS A 247 8.45 -15.62 -8.72
C LYS A 247 8.52 -17.14 -8.58
N TYR A 248 9.27 -17.61 -7.62
CA TYR A 248 9.33 -19.03 -7.28
C TYR A 248 8.03 -19.48 -6.60
N GLU A 249 7.45 -18.66 -5.71
CA GLU A 249 6.14 -18.93 -5.12
C GLU A 249 5.05 -19.01 -6.21
N GLU A 250 5.05 -18.09 -7.18
CA GLU A 250 4.15 -18.16 -8.34
C GLU A 250 4.33 -19.49 -9.10
N ASP A 251 5.57 -19.90 -9.34
CA ASP A 251 5.87 -21.15 -10.08
C ASP A 251 5.46 -22.41 -9.28
N LYS A 252 5.53 -22.39 -7.95
CA LYS A 252 4.99 -23.46 -7.09
C LYS A 252 3.48 -23.59 -7.26
N GLN A 253 2.77 -22.45 -7.25
CA GLN A 253 1.33 -22.45 -7.48
C GLN A 253 0.99 -22.98 -8.89
N HIS A 254 1.74 -22.61 -9.91
CA HIS A 254 1.55 -23.15 -11.25
C HIS A 254 1.73 -24.68 -11.33
N ILE A 255 2.63 -25.25 -10.50
CA ILE A 255 2.79 -26.71 -10.40
C ILE A 255 1.51 -27.32 -9.82
N ILE A 256 0.99 -26.80 -8.71
CA ILE A 256 -0.24 -27.29 -8.08
C ILE A 256 -1.43 -27.13 -9.03
N ASP A 257 -1.57 -25.97 -9.67
CA ASP A 257 -2.61 -25.75 -10.70
C ASP A 257 -2.55 -26.79 -11.82
N LYS A 258 -1.31 -27.21 -12.21
CA LYS A 258 -1.14 -28.24 -13.23
C LYS A 258 -1.59 -29.62 -12.79
N TYR A 259 -1.42 -29.97 -11.52
CA TYR A 259 -1.97 -31.19 -10.96
C TYR A 259 -3.48 -31.11 -10.83
N ASN A 260 -4.02 -29.98 -10.41
CA ASN A 260 -5.46 -29.73 -10.32
C ASN A 260 -6.15 -29.81 -11.69
N GLU A 261 -5.48 -29.34 -12.78
CA GLU A 261 -5.96 -29.52 -14.16
C GLU A 261 -6.12 -31.00 -14.55
N LEU A 262 -5.33 -31.89 -13.94
CA LEU A 262 -5.33 -33.33 -14.23
C LEU A 262 -6.20 -34.12 -13.26
N GLY A 263 -6.86 -33.46 -12.32
CA GLY A 263 -7.75 -34.06 -11.33
C GLY A 263 -7.09 -34.43 -10.01
N TYR A 264 -5.84 -34.10 -9.81
CA TYR A 264 -5.12 -34.34 -8.56
C TYR A 264 -5.35 -33.17 -7.60
N ARG A 265 -6.54 -33.13 -7.02
CA ARG A 265 -7.02 -32.04 -6.16
C ARG A 265 -6.17 -31.83 -4.90
N ASP A 266 -5.72 -32.93 -4.31
CA ASP A 266 -4.98 -32.94 -3.04
C ASP A 266 -3.46 -32.80 -3.25
N ALA A 267 -3.02 -32.53 -4.48
CA ALA A 267 -1.61 -32.33 -4.77
C ALA A 267 -1.04 -31.14 -3.98
N GLN A 268 0.05 -31.37 -3.30
CA GLN A 268 0.72 -30.35 -2.47
C GLN A 268 2.24 -30.49 -2.50
N ILE A 269 2.93 -29.40 -2.28
CA ILE A 269 4.39 -29.38 -2.07
C ILE A 269 4.63 -29.47 -0.58
N VAL A 270 5.05 -30.65 -0.10
CA VAL A 270 5.23 -30.94 1.34
C VAL A 270 6.61 -30.54 1.87
N VAL A 271 7.60 -30.50 1.00
CA VAL A 271 8.94 -30.02 1.34
C VAL A 271 9.39 -29.04 0.26
N ASP A 272 9.91 -27.93 0.69
CA ASP A 272 10.44 -26.87 -0.14
C ASP A 272 11.71 -26.33 0.53
N SER A 273 12.83 -26.40 -0.15
CA SER A 273 14.07 -25.88 0.37
C SER A 273 14.95 -25.24 -0.70
N ILE A 274 15.59 -24.16 -0.32
CA ILE A 274 16.52 -23.41 -1.14
C ILE A 274 17.84 -23.40 -0.41
N SER A 275 18.86 -24.01 -0.99
CA SER A 275 20.19 -24.09 -0.41
C SER A 275 21.22 -23.37 -1.29
N PRO A 276 22.16 -22.62 -0.72
CA PRO A 276 23.25 -22.04 -1.49
C PRO A 276 24.14 -23.15 -2.03
N TYR A 277 24.41 -23.14 -3.35
CA TYR A 277 25.39 -23.99 -3.98
C TYR A 277 26.76 -23.32 -4.06
N ASP A 278 26.78 -22.04 -4.41
CA ASP A 278 27.93 -21.15 -4.38
C ASP A 278 27.46 -19.70 -4.08
N ASP A 279 28.38 -18.72 -4.04
CA ASP A 279 28.07 -17.31 -3.75
C ASP A 279 27.06 -16.67 -4.71
N ARG A 280 26.82 -17.27 -5.87
CA ARG A 280 26.03 -16.73 -6.97
C ARG A 280 24.89 -17.65 -7.43
N THR A 281 24.80 -18.85 -6.86
CA THR A 281 23.80 -19.83 -7.28
C THR A 281 23.18 -20.59 -6.12
N VAL A 282 21.92 -20.99 -6.29
CA VAL A 282 21.17 -21.80 -5.34
C VAL A 282 20.67 -23.07 -5.98
N ASP A 283 20.59 -24.13 -5.18
CA ASP A 283 19.84 -25.35 -5.49
C ASP A 283 18.45 -25.25 -4.88
N VAL A 284 17.47 -25.63 -5.67
CA VAL A 284 16.06 -25.70 -5.28
C VAL A 284 15.67 -27.17 -5.20
N TYR A 285 15.13 -27.57 -4.07
CA TYR A 285 14.57 -28.90 -3.86
C TYR A 285 13.11 -28.78 -3.46
N MET A 286 12.25 -29.59 -4.08
CA MET A 286 10.84 -29.71 -3.69
C MET A 286 10.41 -31.17 -3.71
N LYS A 287 9.55 -31.53 -2.77
CA LYS A 287 8.88 -32.84 -2.69
C LYS A 287 7.40 -32.64 -2.85
N ILE A 288 6.82 -33.34 -3.81
CA ILE A 288 5.40 -33.29 -4.13
C ILE A 288 4.73 -34.56 -3.61
N GLU A 289 3.59 -34.37 -2.99
CA GLU A 289 2.61 -35.43 -2.75
C GLU A 289 1.44 -35.20 -3.70
N GLU A 290 1.27 -36.11 -4.66
CA GLU A 290 0.32 -35.94 -5.78
C GLU A 290 -1.13 -36.18 -5.35
N GLY A 291 -1.36 -37.02 -4.31
CA GLY A 291 -2.70 -37.46 -3.91
C GLY A 291 -3.37 -38.37 -4.94
N ASP A 292 -4.66 -38.54 -4.77
CA ASP A 292 -5.48 -39.35 -5.66
C ASP A 292 -6.11 -38.51 -6.78
N LYS A 293 -6.46 -39.19 -7.89
CA LYS A 293 -7.12 -38.55 -9.02
C LYS A 293 -8.63 -38.61 -8.84
N TYR A 294 -9.29 -37.46 -8.92
CA TYR A 294 -10.74 -37.33 -8.72
C TYR A 294 -11.50 -37.08 -10.02
N TYR A 295 -12.75 -37.55 -10.04
CA TYR A 295 -13.70 -37.41 -11.15
C TYR A 295 -14.99 -36.75 -10.65
N LEU A 296 -15.63 -35.99 -11.51
CA LEU A 296 -16.90 -35.35 -11.25
C LEU A 296 -18.03 -36.37 -11.34
N ARG A 297 -18.75 -36.62 -10.23
CA ARG A 297 -19.88 -37.54 -10.20
C ARG A 297 -21.20 -36.82 -10.45
N ASN A 298 -21.43 -35.70 -9.81
CA ASN A 298 -22.65 -34.93 -9.94
C ASN A 298 -22.39 -33.43 -9.73
N VAL A 299 -23.21 -32.58 -10.38
CA VAL A 299 -23.24 -31.13 -10.16
C VAL A 299 -24.70 -30.72 -9.92
N THR A 300 -24.96 -30.16 -8.76
CA THR A 300 -26.26 -29.61 -8.40
C THR A 300 -26.17 -28.10 -8.22
N TRP A 301 -27.23 -27.41 -8.64
CA TRP A 301 -27.33 -25.95 -8.52
C TRP A 301 -28.39 -25.59 -7.48
N VAL A 302 -28.05 -24.70 -6.57
CA VAL A 302 -28.95 -24.26 -5.49
C VAL A 302 -29.00 -22.73 -5.47
N GLY A 303 -30.20 -22.18 -5.44
CA GLY A 303 -30.40 -20.72 -5.38
C GLY A 303 -30.45 -20.02 -6.75
N ASN A 304 -30.30 -20.74 -7.85
CA ASN A 304 -30.41 -20.22 -9.21
C ASN A 304 -31.88 -20.05 -9.64
N THR A 305 -32.36 -18.82 -9.69
CA THR A 305 -33.73 -18.48 -10.15
C THR A 305 -33.74 -17.80 -11.52
N ILE A 306 -32.67 -17.14 -11.91
CA ILE A 306 -32.53 -16.36 -13.13
C ILE A 306 -32.15 -17.24 -14.33
N TYR A 307 -31.26 -18.20 -14.10
CA TYR A 307 -30.81 -19.14 -15.12
C TYR A 307 -31.13 -20.57 -14.72
N ALA A 308 -31.67 -21.37 -15.65
CA ALA A 308 -31.98 -22.77 -15.42
C ALA A 308 -30.70 -23.60 -15.20
N SER A 309 -30.78 -24.62 -14.35
CA SER A 309 -29.66 -25.50 -14.03
C SER A 309 -29.04 -26.16 -15.27
N ASP A 310 -29.85 -26.55 -16.25
CA ASP A 310 -29.38 -27.16 -17.49
C ASP A 310 -28.50 -26.18 -18.29
N TRP A 311 -28.93 -24.91 -18.38
CA TRP A 311 -28.13 -23.88 -19.04
C TRP A 311 -26.83 -23.61 -18.30
N LEU A 312 -26.85 -23.55 -16.95
CA LEU A 312 -25.65 -23.37 -16.14
C LEU A 312 -24.67 -24.53 -16.30
N ASN A 313 -25.18 -25.77 -16.42
CA ASN A 313 -24.36 -26.95 -16.72
C ASN A 313 -23.69 -26.84 -18.11
N GLU A 314 -24.39 -26.34 -19.11
CA GLU A 314 -23.82 -26.11 -20.44
C GLU A 314 -22.68 -25.07 -20.38
N GLN A 315 -22.86 -23.99 -19.60
CA GLN A 315 -21.84 -22.95 -19.45
C GLN A 315 -20.65 -23.42 -18.62
N LEU A 316 -20.86 -24.29 -17.63
CA LEU A 316 -19.78 -24.87 -16.82
C LEU A 316 -18.83 -25.73 -17.65
N ARG A 317 -19.34 -26.38 -18.72
CA ARG A 317 -18.55 -27.25 -19.63
C ARG A 317 -17.86 -28.42 -18.93
N MET A 318 -18.38 -28.87 -17.80
CA MET A 318 -17.94 -30.05 -17.06
C MET A 318 -19.11 -31.00 -16.93
N LYS A 319 -18.87 -32.29 -17.22
CA LYS A 319 -19.90 -33.32 -17.24
C LYS A 319 -19.60 -34.43 -16.24
N LYS A 320 -20.62 -35.15 -15.85
CA LYS A 320 -20.47 -36.36 -15.04
C LYS A 320 -19.46 -37.33 -15.70
N GLY A 321 -18.49 -37.80 -14.92
CA GLY A 321 -17.42 -38.69 -15.35
C GLY A 321 -16.16 -37.95 -15.87
N ASP A 322 -16.21 -36.64 -16.06
CA ASP A 322 -15.03 -35.86 -16.39
C ASP A 322 -14.05 -35.84 -15.23
N VAL A 323 -12.79 -35.62 -15.53
CA VAL A 323 -11.76 -35.38 -14.53
C VAL A 323 -12.11 -34.10 -13.77
N TYR A 324 -12.04 -34.14 -12.44
CA TYR A 324 -12.27 -32.97 -11.62
C TYR A 324 -11.19 -31.91 -11.83
N ASN A 325 -11.46 -30.99 -12.74
CA ASN A 325 -10.55 -29.93 -13.13
C ASN A 325 -10.92 -28.63 -12.44
N GLN A 326 -10.32 -28.37 -11.28
CA GLN A 326 -10.58 -27.20 -10.45
C GLN A 326 -10.23 -25.89 -11.16
N LYS A 327 -9.18 -25.90 -11.98
CA LYS A 327 -8.79 -24.72 -12.77
C LYS A 327 -9.85 -24.38 -13.81
N LEU A 328 -10.28 -25.37 -14.60
CA LEU A 328 -11.36 -25.18 -15.58
C LEU A 328 -12.64 -24.68 -14.89
N MET A 329 -12.98 -25.25 -13.74
CA MET A 329 -14.13 -24.80 -12.95
C MET A 329 -14.00 -23.31 -12.62
N THR A 330 -12.88 -22.87 -12.05
CA THR A 330 -12.64 -21.45 -11.70
C THR A 330 -12.71 -20.55 -12.93
N GLU A 331 -12.09 -20.95 -14.04
CA GLU A 331 -12.14 -20.22 -15.31
C GLU A 331 -13.59 -20.07 -15.79
N ARG A 332 -14.38 -21.14 -15.78
CA ARG A 332 -15.79 -21.12 -16.21
C ARG A 332 -16.71 -20.36 -15.26
N LEU A 333 -16.39 -20.29 -13.96
CA LEU A 333 -17.18 -19.54 -13.00
C LEU A 333 -16.89 -18.03 -13.02
N THR A 334 -15.61 -17.63 -13.17
CA THR A 334 -15.19 -16.24 -12.96
C THR A 334 -14.14 -15.72 -13.95
N GLY A 335 -13.30 -16.58 -14.54
CA GLY A 335 -12.09 -16.19 -15.27
C GLY A 335 -12.30 -15.85 -16.74
N ASP A 336 -13.13 -16.58 -17.44
CA ASP A 336 -13.35 -16.43 -18.87
C ASP A 336 -14.24 -15.21 -19.20
N GLU A 337 -14.16 -14.70 -20.42
CA GLU A 337 -15.07 -13.64 -20.89
C GLU A 337 -16.53 -14.12 -20.85
N ASP A 338 -16.78 -15.38 -21.17
CA ASP A 338 -18.08 -16.04 -21.09
C ASP A 338 -18.27 -16.86 -19.80
N ALA A 339 -17.62 -16.45 -18.70
CA ALA A 339 -17.81 -17.05 -17.37
C ALA A 339 -19.23 -16.83 -16.85
N ILE A 340 -19.73 -17.80 -16.08
CA ILE A 340 -21.08 -17.76 -15.51
C ILE A 340 -21.33 -16.47 -14.73
N GLY A 341 -20.38 -16.01 -13.89
CA GLY A 341 -20.50 -14.77 -13.16
C GLY A 341 -20.71 -13.52 -14.04
N ASN A 342 -20.12 -13.49 -15.24
CA ASN A 342 -20.26 -12.36 -16.14
C ASN A 342 -21.68 -12.22 -16.70
N TYR A 343 -22.40 -13.32 -16.88
CA TYR A 343 -23.82 -13.26 -17.28
C TYR A 343 -24.70 -12.61 -16.22
N TYR A 344 -24.40 -12.87 -14.93
CA TYR A 344 -25.08 -12.20 -13.82
C TYR A 344 -24.70 -10.73 -13.73
N TYR A 345 -23.40 -10.41 -13.75
CA TYR A 345 -22.91 -9.04 -13.70
C TYR A 345 -23.41 -8.17 -14.86
N ASN A 346 -23.54 -8.74 -16.07
CA ASN A 346 -24.05 -8.02 -17.24
C ASN A 346 -25.55 -7.72 -17.18
N LYS A 347 -26.28 -8.40 -16.29
CA LYS A 347 -27.69 -8.14 -16.00
C LYS A 347 -27.91 -7.33 -14.70
N GLY A 348 -26.85 -6.75 -14.14
CA GLY A 348 -26.94 -5.88 -12.95
C GLY A 348 -26.91 -6.61 -11.62
N TYR A 349 -26.68 -7.92 -11.56
CA TYR A 349 -26.60 -8.67 -10.31
C TYR A 349 -25.20 -8.52 -9.67
N VAL A 350 -24.91 -7.32 -9.16
CA VAL A 350 -23.60 -6.98 -8.58
C VAL A 350 -23.37 -7.71 -7.26
N PHE A 351 -24.44 -8.03 -6.54
CA PHE A 351 -24.39 -8.74 -5.26
C PHE A 351 -24.38 -10.27 -5.43
N TYR A 352 -24.28 -10.73 -6.68
CA TYR A 352 -24.15 -12.13 -7.00
C TYR A 352 -22.90 -12.74 -6.35
N ASN A 353 -23.10 -13.91 -5.74
CA ASN A 353 -22.03 -14.75 -5.25
C ASN A 353 -22.30 -16.20 -5.63
N LEU A 354 -21.27 -16.93 -6.01
CA LEU A 354 -21.32 -18.36 -6.30
C LEU A 354 -20.21 -19.05 -5.52
N ASP A 355 -20.60 -20.04 -4.73
CA ASP A 355 -19.72 -20.85 -3.89
C ASP A 355 -19.83 -22.32 -4.32
N PRO A 356 -18.80 -22.88 -4.99
CA PRO A 356 -18.75 -24.32 -5.32
C PRO A 356 -18.36 -25.11 -4.08
N VAL A 357 -19.28 -25.93 -3.56
CA VAL A 357 -19.07 -26.74 -2.36
C VAL A 357 -18.99 -28.23 -2.74
N GLU A 358 -17.95 -28.88 -2.30
CA GLU A 358 -17.82 -30.34 -2.39
C GLU A 358 -18.64 -30.96 -1.27
N VAL A 359 -19.82 -31.50 -1.60
CA VAL A 359 -20.75 -32.00 -0.58
C VAL A 359 -20.53 -33.47 -0.23
N ASN A 360 -19.93 -34.22 -1.15
CA ASN A 360 -19.63 -35.63 -0.89
C ASN A 360 -18.43 -36.09 -1.73
N ILE A 361 -17.60 -36.94 -1.11
CA ILE A 361 -16.48 -37.61 -1.76
C ILE A 361 -16.65 -39.11 -1.48
N ASP A 362 -16.80 -39.86 -2.54
CA ASP A 362 -16.98 -41.32 -2.47
C ASP A 362 -15.92 -42.00 -3.35
N GLY A 363 -14.87 -42.51 -2.69
CA GLY A 363 -13.68 -43.01 -3.35
C GLY A 363 -12.98 -41.91 -4.16
N ASP A 364 -12.95 -42.04 -5.48
CA ASP A 364 -12.37 -41.11 -6.43
C ASP A 364 -13.37 -40.12 -7.06
N SER A 365 -14.60 -40.08 -6.55
CA SER A 365 -15.70 -39.34 -7.17
C SER A 365 -16.22 -38.24 -6.25
N ILE A 366 -16.37 -37.02 -6.83
CA ILE A 366 -16.78 -35.81 -6.13
C ILE A 366 -18.17 -35.36 -6.59
N ASP A 367 -19.05 -35.06 -5.63
CA ASP A 367 -20.31 -34.35 -5.86
C ASP A 367 -20.14 -32.88 -5.53
N LEU A 368 -20.49 -32.02 -6.47
CA LEU A 368 -20.45 -30.56 -6.34
C LEU A 368 -21.86 -30.00 -6.12
N GLU A 369 -21.99 -29.09 -5.18
CA GLU A 369 -23.14 -28.23 -5.02
C GLU A 369 -22.74 -26.76 -5.28
N MET A 370 -23.25 -26.21 -6.37
CA MET A 370 -23.03 -24.83 -6.77
C MET A 370 -24.05 -23.94 -6.06
N ARG A 371 -23.65 -23.28 -4.98
CA ARG A 371 -24.51 -22.40 -4.18
C ARG A 371 -24.49 -21.01 -4.75
N ILE A 372 -25.62 -20.56 -5.27
CA ILE A 372 -25.77 -19.23 -5.84
C ILE A 372 -26.61 -18.35 -4.92
N GLN A 373 -26.09 -17.17 -4.64
CA GLN A 373 -26.84 -16.06 -4.08
C GLN A 373 -26.92 -14.97 -5.15
N GLU A 374 -28.06 -14.86 -5.81
CA GLU A 374 -28.20 -13.94 -6.96
C GLU A 374 -28.28 -12.48 -6.52
N GLY A 375 -28.87 -12.20 -5.36
CA GLY A 375 -29.06 -10.85 -4.86
C GLY A 375 -30.02 -10.00 -5.72
N PRO A 376 -30.27 -8.74 -5.35
CA PRO A 376 -31.02 -7.81 -6.18
C PRO A 376 -30.19 -7.26 -7.34
N GLN A 377 -30.89 -6.81 -8.40
CA GLN A 377 -30.24 -6.03 -9.45
C GLN A 377 -29.86 -4.64 -8.92
N ALA A 378 -28.72 -4.13 -9.35
CA ALA A 378 -28.25 -2.79 -9.01
C ALA A 378 -28.24 -1.87 -10.22
N SER A 379 -28.72 -0.65 -10.04
CA SER A 379 -28.58 0.43 -11.00
C SER A 379 -27.40 1.34 -10.65
N ILE A 380 -26.82 1.98 -11.65
CA ILE A 380 -25.74 2.94 -11.46
C ILE A 380 -26.31 4.22 -10.86
N SER A 381 -25.88 4.60 -9.65
CA SER A 381 -26.30 5.82 -8.99
C SER A 381 -25.46 7.02 -9.47
N LYS A 382 -24.15 6.91 -9.36
CA LYS A 382 -23.22 8.00 -9.69
C LYS A 382 -22.03 7.49 -10.48
N VAL A 383 -21.59 8.31 -11.43
CA VAL A 383 -20.34 8.09 -12.16
C VAL A 383 -19.46 9.32 -11.97
N ARG A 384 -18.35 9.16 -11.26
CA ARG A 384 -17.37 10.21 -11.00
C ARG A 384 -16.12 9.99 -11.83
N ILE A 385 -15.50 11.06 -12.29
CA ILE A 385 -14.27 11.05 -13.07
C ILE A 385 -13.27 11.93 -12.33
N ASN A 386 -12.11 11.36 -11.99
CA ASN A 386 -11.03 12.04 -11.26
C ASN A 386 -9.73 11.94 -12.07
N GLY A 387 -8.87 12.97 -12.00
CA GLY A 387 -7.55 12.95 -12.63
C GLY A 387 -7.54 13.29 -14.12
N ASN A 388 -8.64 13.87 -14.64
CA ASN A 388 -8.72 14.37 -16.02
C ASN A 388 -8.22 15.82 -16.16
N ASP A 389 -7.10 16.16 -15.52
CA ASP A 389 -6.59 17.54 -15.37
C ASP A 389 -6.33 18.26 -16.69
N ARG A 390 -6.15 17.54 -17.78
CA ARG A 390 -5.82 18.07 -19.10
C ARG A 390 -6.99 18.08 -20.09
N LEU A 391 -8.01 17.25 -19.86
CA LEU A 391 -9.22 17.16 -20.68
C LEU A 391 -10.42 17.70 -19.93
N TYR A 392 -11.39 18.22 -20.65
CA TYR A 392 -12.68 18.52 -20.09
C TYR A 392 -13.41 17.22 -19.71
N GLU A 393 -14.16 17.25 -18.61
CA GLU A 393 -14.88 16.08 -18.11
C GLU A 393 -15.85 15.51 -19.15
N ASN A 394 -16.56 16.37 -19.90
CA ASN A 394 -17.49 15.96 -20.94
C ASN A 394 -16.82 15.12 -22.05
N VAL A 395 -15.53 15.37 -22.34
CA VAL A 395 -14.75 14.62 -23.34
C VAL A 395 -14.54 13.18 -22.89
N VAL A 396 -14.28 12.96 -21.60
CA VAL A 396 -14.15 11.61 -21.02
C VAL A 396 -15.52 10.98 -20.85
N ARG A 397 -16.48 11.73 -20.31
CA ARG A 397 -17.83 11.23 -19.98
C ARG A 397 -18.59 10.73 -21.20
N ARG A 398 -18.41 11.34 -22.35
CA ARG A 398 -19.08 10.90 -23.60
C ARG A 398 -18.58 9.54 -24.11
N GLU A 399 -17.39 9.10 -23.70
CA GLU A 399 -16.85 7.78 -24.05
C GLU A 399 -17.36 6.68 -23.12
N LEU A 400 -17.93 7.03 -21.96
CA LEU A 400 -18.45 6.05 -21.01
C LEU A 400 -19.75 5.40 -21.52
N ARG A 401 -19.79 4.08 -21.37
CA ARG A 401 -21.01 3.27 -21.64
C ARG A 401 -21.85 3.07 -20.37
N THR A 402 -21.28 3.40 -19.22
CA THR A 402 -21.94 3.34 -17.92
C THR A 402 -22.51 4.71 -17.59
N LYS A 403 -23.83 4.82 -17.47
CA LYS A 403 -24.52 6.09 -17.17
C LYS A 403 -25.36 5.96 -15.90
N PRO A 404 -25.50 7.04 -15.12
CA PRO A 404 -26.44 7.04 -14.00
C PRO A 404 -27.86 6.67 -14.47
N GLY A 405 -28.52 5.78 -13.73
CA GLY A 405 -29.84 5.24 -14.03
C GLY A 405 -29.85 3.95 -14.84
N ASP A 406 -28.77 3.59 -15.53
CA ASP A 406 -28.67 2.31 -16.24
C ASP A 406 -28.45 1.17 -15.23
N LEU A 407 -28.86 -0.04 -15.61
CA LEU A 407 -28.43 -1.25 -14.88
C LEU A 407 -26.91 -1.42 -14.99
N PHE A 408 -26.31 -1.87 -13.91
CA PHE A 408 -24.88 -2.20 -13.94
C PHE A 408 -24.61 -3.30 -14.98
N SER A 409 -23.53 -3.15 -15.74
CA SER A 409 -23.03 -4.17 -16.67
C SER A 409 -21.51 -4.14 -16.66
N LYS A 410 -20.91 -5.29 -16.38
CA LYS A 410 -19.46 -5.48 -16.43
C LYS A 410 -18.91 -5.26 -17.84
N GLU A 411 -19.62 -5.75 -18.85
CA GLU A 411 -19.28 -5.54 -20.25
C GLU A 411 -19.25 -4.05 -20.63
N ALA A 412 -20.25 -3.28 -20.19
CA ALA A 412 -20.29 -1.84 -20.40
C ALA A 412 -19.15 -1.10 -19.68
N LEU A 413 -18.79 -1.56 -18.49
CA LEU A 413 -17.65 -1.03 -17.72
C LEU A 413 -16.33 -1.30 -18.46
N GLU A 414 -16.08 -2.54 -18.86
CA GLU A 414 -14.88 -2.95 -19.60
C GLU A 414 -14.78 -2.25 -20.97
N ARG A 415 -15.90 -2.05 -21.63
CA ARG A 415 -15.94 -1.28 -22.88
C ARG A 415 -15.57 0.19 -22.61
N SER A 416 -16.09 0.80 -21.57
CA SER A 416 -15.73 2.16 -21.15
C SER A 416 -14.22 2.26 -20.85
N TYR A 417 -13.65 1.27 -20.16
CA TYR A 417 -12.22 1.19 -19.91
C TYR A 417 -11.41 1.18 -21.22
N ARG A 418 -11.78 0.30 -22.16
CA ARG A 418 -11.10 0.21 -23.46
C ARG A 418 -11.17 1.52 -24.25
N GLU A 419 -12.33 2.18 -24.22
CA GLU A 419 -12.53 3.45 -24.92
C GLU A 419 -11.70 4.59 -24.33
N ILE A 420 -11.64 4.70 -22.99
CA ILE A 420 -10.76 5.67 -22.31
C ILE A 420 -9.28 5.38 -22.61
N ALA A 421 -8.86 4.10 -22.57
CA ALA A 421 -7.48 3.71 -22.85
C ALA A 421 -7.08 4.05 -24.29
N GLN A 422 -7.98 3.85 -25.27
CA GLN A 422 -7.77 4.15 -26.68
C GLN A 422 -7.68 5.65 -27.00
N MET A 423 -8.22 6.51 -26.15
CA MET A 423 -8.08 7.96 -26.32
C MET A 423 -6.62 8.41 -26.32
N GLY A 424 -5.72 7.67 -25.64
CA GLY A 424 -4.29 7.97 -25.57
C GLY A 424 -3.93 9.17 -24.69
N HIS A 425 -4.89 9.77 -23.98
CA HIS A 425 -4.68 10.94 -23.10
C HIS A 425 -4.41 10.55 -21.65
N PHE A 426 -4.53 9.26 -21.32
CA PHE A 426 -4.33 8.74 -19.98
C PHE A 426 -3.28 7.64 -19.98
N ASN A 427 -2.64 7.42 -18.83
CA ASN A 427 -1.74 6.31 -18.61
C ASN A 427 -2.56 5.01 -18.47
N PRO A 428 -2.49 4.05 -19.42
CA PRO A 428 -3.32 2.86 -19.39
C PRO A 428 -3.13 1.99 -18.15
N GLU A 429 -1.94 2.02 -17.55
CA GLU A 429 -1.63 1.23 -16.34
C GLU A 429 -2.36 1.75 -15.10
N ASN A 430 -2.77 3.03 -15.12
CA ASN A 430 -3.39 3.73 -13.99
C ASN A 430 -4.87 4.08 -14.24
N ILE A 431 -5.50 3.52 -15.27
CA ILE A 431 -6.95 3.60 -15.45
C ILE A 431 -7.61 2.53 -14.57
N GLN A 432 -8.17 2.93 -13.44
CA GLN A 432 -8.80 2.00 -12.51
C GLN A 432 -10.24 2.44 -12.22
N PRO A 433 -11.25 1.69 -12.74
CA PRO A 433 -12.62 1.85 -12.31
C PRO A 433 -12.80 1.27 -10.90
N ASP A 434 -13.14 2.11 -9.95
CA ASP A 434 -13.51 1.70 -8.59
C ASP A 434 -15.04 1.59 -8.52
N VAL A 435 -15.52 0.36 -8.37
CA VAL A 435 -16.94 0.01 -8.33
C VAL A 435 -17.35 -0.17 -6.88
N GLN A 436 -18.24 0.67 -6.38
CA GLN A 436 -18.70 0.69 -5.00
C GLN A 436 -20.17 0.28 -4.91
N PRO A 437 -20.47 -1.01 -4.65
CA PRO A 437 -21.84 -1.48 -4.46
C PRO A 437 -22.45 -0.98 -3.14
N ASP A 438 -23.68 -0.52 -3.18
CA ASP A 438 -24.50 -0.18 -2.01
C ASP A 438 -25.67 -1.16 -1.88
N PRO A 439 -25.54 -2.20 -1.04
CA PRO A 439 -26.60 -3.19 -0.88
C PRO A 439 -27.86 -2.62 -0.23
N THR A 440 -27.76 -1.52 0.52
CA THR A 440 -28.89 -0.91 1.21
C THR A 440 -29.86 -0.27 0.22
N ASN A 441 -29.33 0.40 -0.81
CA ASN A 441 -30.11 1.12 -1.81
C ASN A 441 -30.26 0.33 -3.13
N GLY A 442 -29.59 -0.82 -3.28
CA GLY A 442 -29.56 -1.58 -4.53
C GLY A 442 -28.91 -0.80 -5.67
N THR A 443 -27.86 -0.04 -5.38
CA THR A 443 -27.19 0.82 -6.35
C THR A 443 -25.69 0.61 -6.38
N VAL A 444 -25.04 1.17 -7.41
CA VAL A 444 -23.59 1.13 -7.58
C VAL A 444 -23.08 2.53 -7.91
N ASP A 445 -22.08 3.00 -7.18
CA ASP A 445 -21.28 4.16 -7.56
C ASP A 445 -20.03 3.70 -8.32
N ILE A 446 -19.68 4.38 -9.42
CA ILE A 446 -18.50 4.08 -10.22
C ILE A 446 -17.58 5.30 -10.19
N ASN A 447 -16.36 5.13 -9.70
CA ASN A 447 -15.34 6.17 -9.69
C ASN A 447 -14.23 5.81 -10.68
N TRP A 448 -14.05 6.61 -11.72
CA TRP A 448 -12.94 6.49 -12.66
C TRP A 448 -11.75 7.30 -12.15
N ASN A 449 -10.71 6.61 -11.71
CA ASN A 449 -9.45 7.24 -11.32
C ASN A 449 -8.50 7.18 -12.52
N LEU A 450 -8.17 8.35 -13.05
CA LEU A 450 -7.38 8.51 -14.27
C LEU A 450 -6.09 9.24 -13.94
N GLU A 451 -5.06 9.03 -14.74
CA GLU A 451 -3.83 9.81 -14.70
C GLU A 451 -3.59 10.41 -16.07
N SER A 452 -3.70 11.74 -16.15
CA SER A 452 -3.52 12.48 -17.41
C SER A 452 -2.08 12.39 -17.91
N LYS A 453 -1.92 12.07 -19.21
CA LYS A 453 -0.63 11.93 -19.89
C LYS A 453 -0.49 13.00 -20.98
N ALA A 454 0.70 13.61 -21.06
CA ALA A 454 1.06 14.47 -22.19
C ALA A 454 1.32 13.60 -23.42
N ASN A 455 0.67 13.93 -24.53
CA ASN A 455 0.70 13.11 -25.74
C ASN A 455 1.04 13.94 -27.00
N ASP A 456 1.48 15.16 -26.81
CA ASP A 456 1.93 16.02 -27.91
C ASP A 456 3.26 15.49 -28.46
N GLN A 457 3.41 15.50 -29.77
CA GLN A 457 4.55 14.89 -30.46
C GLN A 457 5.23 15.89 -31.37
N VAL A 458 6.56 15.87 -31.35
CA VAL A 458 7.40 16.54 -32.31
C VAL A 458 8.17 15.48 -33.08
N GLU A 459 7.90 15.38 -34.36
CA GLU A 459 8.60 14.45 -35.25
C GLU A 459 9.54 15.22 -36.15
N PHE A 460 10.81 14.83 -36.11
CA PHE A 460 11.81 15.28 -37.09
C PHE A 460 12.29 14.06 -37.86
N SER A 461 12.24 14.14 -39.18
CA SER A 461 12.82 13.13 -40.06
C SER A 461 13.69 13.75 -41.13
N ALA A 462 14.82 13.11 -41.39
CA ALA A 462 15.71 13.48 -42.47
C ALA A 462 16.03 12.23 -43.31
N GLY A 463 16.04 12.40 -44.62
CA GLY A 463 16.33 11.32 -45.54
C GLY A 463 17.17 11.84 -46.70
N TRP A 464 17.79 10.91 -47.45
CA TRP A 464 18.54 11.21 -48.67
C TRP A 464 17.84 10.53 -49.84
N GLY A 465 17.55 11.29 -50.88
CA GLY A 465 16.94 10.81 -52.10
C GLY A 465 17.70 11.27 -53.35
N GLN A 466 17.21 10.89 -54.56
CA GLN A 466 17.82 11.32 -55.83
C GLN A 466 17.90 12.83 -56.02
N THR A 467 17.00 13.58 -55.36
CA THR A 467 16.90 15.05 -55.38
C THR A 467 17.61 15.76 -54.22
N GLY A 468 18.44 15.03 -53.46
CA GLY A 468 19.17 15.56 -52.30
C GLY A 468 18.59 15.18 -50.94
N VAL A 469 18.91 15.97 -49.93
CA VAL A 469 18.45 15.77 -48.55
C VAL A 469 17.00 16.25 -48.41
N ILE A 470 16.15 15.39 -47.87
CA ILE A 470 14.75 15.70 -47.55
C ILE A 470 14.65 15.85 -46.04
N GLY A 471 14.16 16.98 -45.57
CA GLY A 471 13.85 17.23 -44.17
C GLY A 471 12.34 17.39 -43.96
N LYS A 472 11.80 16.76 -42.90
CA LYS A 472 10.40 16.93 -42.47
C LYS A 472 10.35 17.25 -40.97
N LEU A 473 9.59 18.26 -40.63
CA LEU A 473 9.23 18.61 -39.25
C LEU A 473 7.70 18.51 -39.12
N SER A 474 7.20 17.77 -38.13
CA SER A 474 5.78 17.63 -37.82
C SER A 474 5.53 17.89 -36.35
N LEU A 475 4.59 18.77 -36.05
CA LEU A 475 4.12 19.10 -34.73
C LEU A 475 2.68 18.56 -34.62
N LYS A 476 2.44 17.63 -33.68
CA LYS A 476 1.14 17.03 -33.45
C LYS A 476 0.67 17.34 -32.04
N PHE A 477 -0.40 18.10 -31.93
CA PHE A 477 -1.07 18.45 -30.69
C PHE A 477 -2.34 17.62 -30.56
N THR A 478 -2.37 16.72 -29.57
CA THR A 478 -3.43 15.69 -29.45
C THR A 478 -4.61 16.11 -28.59
N ASN A 479 -4.47 17.17 -27.81
CA ASN A 479 -5.53 17.69 -26.94
C ASN A 479 -5.93 19.11 -27.34
N PHE A 480 -5.99 19.40 -28.61
CA PHE A 480 -6.37 20.72 -29.10
C PHE A 480 -7.85 21.02 -28.83
N SER A 481 -8.18 22.30 -28.65
CA SER A 481 -9.53 22.80 -28.52
C SER A 481 -9.78 23.95 -29.49
N MET A 482 -10.59 23.70 -30.52
CA MET A 482 -11.01 24.74 -31.47
C MET A 482 -11.90 25.79 -30.79
N ALA A 483 -12.73 25.37 -29.84
CA ALA A 483 -13.62 26.29 -29.12
C ALA A 483 -12.81 27.31 -28.28
N ASN A 484 -11.76 26.86 -27.62
CA ASN A 484 -10.89 27.71 -26.80
C ASN A 484 -9.98 28.64 -27.62
N LEU A 485 -9.86 28.42 -28.92
CA LEU A 485 -9.12 29.35 -29.82
C LEU A 485 -9.80 30.72 -29.85
N PHE A 486 -11.12 30.74 -29.76
CA PHE A 486 -11.92 31.98 -29.84
C PHE A 486 -12.40 32.46 -28.46
N HIS A 487 -12.40 31.59 -27.47
CA HIS A 487 -12.84 31.89 -26.10
C HIS A 487 -11.77 31.44 -25.11
N LYS A 488 -11.04 32.36 -24.53
CA LYS A 488 -10.04 32.07 -23.52
C LYS A 488 -10.75 31.58 -22.26
N SER A 489 -10.69 30.28 -21.96
CA SER A 489 -11.24 29.71 -20.73
C SER A 489 -10.21 29.77 -19.59
N ASP A 490 -10.69 29.75 -18.33
CA ASP A 490 -9.82 29.74 -17.14
C ASP A 490 -8.92 28.51 -17.06
N ASN A 491 -9.24 27.45 -17.81
CA ASN A 491 -8.47 26.21 -17.89
C ASN A 491 -7.43 26.19 -19.04
N TYR A 492 -7.19 27.32 -19.69
CA TYR A 492 -6.21 27.43 -20.75
C TYR A 492 -4.78 27.26 -20.17
N ARG A 493 -4.21 26.09 -20.36
CA ARG A 493 -2.86 25.76 -19.91
C ARG A 493 -1.95 25.52 -21.13
N GLY A 494 -0.97 26.37 -21.35
CA GLY A 494 0.05 26.22 -22.38
C GLY A 494 -0.05 27.22 -23.53
N PHE A 495 0.77 27.00 -24.59
CA PHE A 495 0.87 27.88 -25.74
C PHE A 495 -0.33 27.77 -26.69
N LEU A 496 -0.92 26.57 -26.82
CA LEU A 496 -2.09 26.31 -27.65
C LEU A 496 -3.30 25.95 -26.78
N PRO A 497 -4.53 26.31 -27.25
CA PRO A 497 -5.75 25.95 -26.53
C PRO A 497 -5.94 24.44 -26.48
N GLN A 498 -6.21 23.91 -25.28
CA GLN A 498 -6.36 22.49 -24.99
C GLN A 498 -7.67 22.20 -24.26
N GLY A 499 -8.10 20.93 -24.23
CA GLY A 499 -9.20 20.45 -23.43
C GLY A 499 -10.21 19.56 -24.13
N ASP A 500 -10.40 19.71 -25.46
CA ASP A 500 -11.46 19.01 -26.21
C ASP A 500 -11.03 17.66 -26.81
N GLY A 501 -9.75 17.28 -26.66
CA GLY A 501 -9.22 16.03 -27.21
C GLY A 501 -9.17 15.99 -28.73
N GLN A 502 -9.23 17.16 -29.40
CA GLN A 502 -9.06 17.27 -30.85
C GLN A 502 -7.58 17.18 -31.20
N THR A 503 -7.27 16.77 -32.43
CA THR A 503 -5.88 16.68 -32.91
C THR A 503 -5.62 17.75 -33.98
N LEU A 504 -4.60 18.59 -33.76
CA LEU A 504 -4.06 19.51 -34.73
C LEU A 504 -2.64 19.07 -35.10
N THR A 505 -2.42 18.83 -36.38
CA THR A 505 -1.07 18.52 -36.90
C THR A 505 -0.62 19.57 -37.89
N ILE A 506 0.56 20.14 -37.66
CA ILE A 506 1.21 21.10 -38.56
C ILE A 506 2.51 20.45 -39.03
N SER A 507 2.71 20.31 -40.34
CA SER A 507 3.95 19.74 -40.84
C SER A 507 4.50 20.53 -42.00
N GLY A 508 5.83 20.61 -42.06
CA GLY A 508 6.58 21.17 -43.15
C GLY A 508 7.62 20.17 -43.66
N GLN A 509 7.71 20.01 -44.96
CA GLN A 509 8.71 19.17 -45.62
C GLN A 509 9.42 19.97 -46.70
N THR A 510 10.73 19.78 -46.80
CA THR A 510 11.55 20.43 -47.83
C THR A 510 12.65 19.50 -48.32
N ASN A 511 13.00 19.59 -49.59
CA ASN A 511 14.23 19.05 -50.14
C ASN A 511 15.13 20.17 -50.72
N GLY A 512 15.21 21.29 -50.02
CA GLY A 512 15.94 22.47 -50.44
C GLY A 512 15.12 23.38 -51.38
N SER A 513 15.68 23.72 -52.54
CA SER A 513 15.03 24.63 -53.47
C SER A 513 14.04 23.99 -54.44
N TYR A 514 14.00 22.66 -54.51
CA TYR A 514 13.18 21.93 -55.53
C TYR A 514 11.74 21.66 -55.07
N TYR A 515 11.55 21.42 -53.77
CA TYR A 515 10.25 21.05 -53.23
C TYR A 515 10.08 21.56 -51.79
N GLN A 516 8.97 22.21 -51.56
CA GLN A 516 8.52 22.59 -50.21
C GLN A 516 7.04 22.28 -50.10
N SER A 517 6.63 21.65 -49.00
CA SER A 517 5.26 21.33 -48.70
C SER A 517 4.94 21.68 -47.27
N TYR A 518 3.84 22.35 -47.07
CA TYR A 518 3.29 22.68 -45.77
C TYR A 518 1.89 22.10 -45.69
N SER A 519 1.58 21.41 -44.59
CA SER A 519 0.26 20.87 -44.36
C SER A 519 -0.25 21.15 -42.96
N VAL A 520 -1.53 21.42 -42.87
CA VAL A 520 -2.27 21.54 -41.61
C VAL A 520 -3.40 20.54 -41.66
N SER A 521 -3.47 19.69 -40.65
CA SER A 521 -4.54 18.68 -40.49
C SER A 521 -5.24 18.88 -39.15
N PHE A 522 -6.54 18.91 -39.19
CA PHE A 522 -7.38 18.98 -38.00
C PHE A 522 -8.31 17.77 -37.97
N PHE A 523 -8.37 17.11 -36.82
CA PHE A 523 -9.21 15.95 -36.59
C PHE A 523 -10.01 16.14 -35.31
N ASP A 524 -11.33 16.00 -35.40
CA ASP A 524 -12.24 15.99 -34.28
C ASP A 524 -12.92 14.62 -34.19
N PRO A 525 -12.65 13.83 -33.12
CA PRO A 525 -13.25 12.50 -32.96
C PRO A 525 -14.77 12.53 -32.72
N TRP A 526 -15.33 13.70 -32.38
CA TRP A 526 -16.76 13.90 -32.11
C TRP A 526 -17.36 15.07 -32.91
N PHE A 527 -17.01 15.17 -34.15
CA PHE A 527 -17.49 16.26 -35.00
C PHE A 527 -19.04 16.30 -35.05
N GLY A 528 -19.58 17.47 -34.76
CA GLY A 528 -21.04 17.65 -34.69
C GLY A 528 -21.71 16.99 -33.49
N GLY A 529 -20.96 16.59 -32.46
CA GLY A 529 -21.49 15.95 -31.25
C GLY A 529 -21.94 14.51 -31.45
N LYS A 530 -21.55 13.89 -32.56
CA LYS A 530 -21.85 12.48 -32.88
C LYS A 530 -20.56 11.69 -32.91
N ARG A 531 -20.62 10.47 -32.37
CA ARG A 531 -19.53 9.51 -32.45
C ARG A 531 -19.35 9.06 -33.90
N PRO A 532 -18.13 8.97 -34.44
CA PRO A 532 -17.91 8.34 -35.73
C PRO A 532 -18.32 6.86 -35.65
N ASN A 533 -19.03 6.38 -36.66
CA ASN A 533 -19.47 4.98 -36.77
C ASN A 533 -18.28 4.08 -37.11
#